data_3f1d2846e14965fa9c09d6c6d9f50ce2
#
_entry.id   3f1d2846e14965fa9c09d6c6d9f50ce2
#
_cell.length_a   1.000
_cell.length_b   1.000
_cell.length_c   1.000
_cell.angle_alpha   90.00
_cell.angle_beta   90.00
_cell.angle_gamma   90.00
#
_symmetry.space_group_name_H-M   'P 1'
#
loop_
_entity.id
_entity.type
_entity.pdbx_description
1 polymer ?
#
loop_
_entity_poly.entity_id
_entity_poly.type
_entity_poly.pdbx_seq_one_letter_code
_entity_poly.pdbx_strand_id
1 'polypeptide(L)'
;MISDSKNTIRTVFFALTMILTCTAAAQDRMAMVAPVGKNIRSIDSLSIVRILDEENLSNPASSLYPNWSNKYTTHYGVALPKEYKIDLRNFHMPCASRLVTSHYGYRASFRRNHYGTDIKVYVGDTIYAAFNGKVRIVAYNRNGYGKYIVIRHPNGLETVYGHLSKHLCSQDQTVKAGQPIGLGGNTGRSTGSHLHFETRFLGQFIDPEALFDFQAQDVLSDFYVFRSNAKADRVTANSERNGGEGEVLTEQEATAQAMAKQQESKQFQIERKKAVRPRIHRVVAGESLSSIARKHSISVNQLCKMNKISKNSILRPGQILKYS
;
A
#
# COMPACT_ATOMS: atom_id res chain seq x y z
N MET A 1 -9.30 9.18 -80.48
CA MET A 1 -8.98 8.21 -79.41
C MET A 1 -7.47 8.07 -79.21
N ILE A 2 -6.72 9.17 -79.03
CA ILE A 2 -5.28 9.13 -78.76
C ILE A 2 -4.87 10.07 -77.62
N SER A 3 -5.85 10.58 -76.84
CA SER A 3 -5.60 11.58 -75.76
C SER A 3 -5.43 10.98 -74.39
N ASP A 4 -5.85 9.71 -74.13
CA ASP A 4 -5.84 9.16 -72.77
C ASP A 4 -4.56 8.42 -72.32
N SER A 5 -3.72 8.07 -73.33
CA SER A 5 -2.48 7.30 -73.04
C SER A 5 -1.38 8.13 -72.38
N LYS A 6 -1.34 9.44 -72.62
CA LYS A 6 -0.28 10.32 -72.04
C LYS A 6 -0.51 10.73 -70.59
N ASN A 7 -1.76 10.75 -70.13
CA ASN A 7 -2.06 11.07 -68.76
C ASN A 7 -1.83 9.88 -67.83
N THR A 8 -2.09 8.66 -68.29
CA THR A 8 -1.84 7.42 -67.48
C THR A 8 -0.35 7.19 -67.25
N ILE A 9 0.50 7.47 -68.24
CA ILE A 9 1.95 7.33 -68.09
C ILE A 9 2.52 8.38 -67.14
N ARG A 10 1.99 9.61 -67.12
CA ARG A 10 2.42 10.65 -66.18
C ARG A 10 2.02 10.33 -64.73
N THR A 11 0.86 9.70 -64.50
CA THR A 11 0.38 9.37 -63.14
C THR A 11 1.18 8.18 -62.60
N VAL A 12 1.54 7.21 -63.43
CA VAL A 12 2.38 6.05 -63.02
C VAL A 12 3.81 6.51 -62.70
N PHE A 13 4.38 7.43 -63.51
CA PHE A 13 5.75 7.95 -63.22
C PHE A 13 5.78 8.80 -61.92
N PHE A 14 4.72 9.58 -61.62
CA PHE A 14 4.68 10.32 -60.36
C PHE A 14 4.48 9.44 -59.14
N ALA A 15 3.69 8.36 -59.27
CA ALA A 15 3.52 7.38 -58.19
C ALA A 15 4.82 6.57 -57.93
N LEU A 16 5.55 6.24 -58.98
CA LEU A 16 6.80 5.48 -58.86
C LEU A 16 7.94 6.33 -58.28
N THR A 17 8.00 7.62 -58.61
CA THR A 17 8.98 8.54 -57.97
C THR A 17 8.67 8.83 -56.50
N MET A 18 7.36 8.89 -56.12
CA MET A 18 6.99 9.07 -54.70
C MET A 18 7.30 7.80 -53.86
N ILE A 19 7.17 6.60 -54.41
CA ILE A 19 7.53 5.35 -53.72
C ILE A 19 9.06 5.23 -53.56
N LEU A 20 9.85 5.67 -54.55
CA LEU A 20 11.33 5.65 -54.45
C LEU A 20 11.84 6.71 -53.44
N THR A 21 11.20 7.86 -53.33
CA THR A 21 11.61 8.89 -52.33
C THR A 21 11.21 8.51 -50.92
N CYS A 22 10.12 7.71 -50.75
CA CYS A 22 9.71 7.25 -49.41
C CYS A 22 10.63 6.13 -48.88
N THR A 23 11.17 5.28 -49.78
CA THR A 23 12.14 4.22 -49.40
C THR A 23 13.53 4.81 -49.12
N ALA A 24 13.96 5.86 -49.81
CA ALA A 24 15.22 6.55 -49.51
C ALA A 24 15.17 7.29 -48.12
N ALA A 25 14.04 7.94 -47.79
CA ALA A 25 13.86 8.59 -46.50
C ALA A 25 13.75 7.58 -45.32
N ALA A 26 13.26 6.36 -45.58
CA ALA A 26 13.23 5.29 -44.60
C ALA A 26 14.61 4.66 -44.37
N GLN A 27 15.45 4.55 -45.43
CA GLN A 27 16.81 4.07 -45.30
C GLN A 27 17.73 5.09 -44.62
N ASP A 28 17.56 6.40 -44.85
CA ASP A 28 18.35 7.43 -44.18
C ASP A 28 18.00 7.52 -42.66
N ARG A 29 16.79 7.20 -42.26
CA ARG A 29 16.44 7.11 -40.82
C ARG A 29 17.05 5.90 -40.12
N MET A 30 17.31 4.80 -40.84
CA MET A 30 18.07 3.66 -40.29
C MET A 30 19.57 3.90 -40.24
N ALA A 31 20.11 4.77 -41.10
CA ALA A 31 21.54 5.13 -41.10
C ALA A 31 21.93 6.11 -40.00
N MET A 32 20.95 6.76 -39.33
CA MET A 32 21.17 7.65 -38.16
C MET A 32 21.15 6.94 -36.81
N VAL A 33 20.97 5.62 -36.76
CA VAL A 33 21.39 4.86 -35.59
C VAL A 33 22.91 4.79 -35.62
N ALA A 34 23.56 5.73 -35.02
CA ALA A 34 25.01 5.76 -34.85
C ALA A 34 25.48 4.37 -34.41
N PRO A 35 26.60 3.86 -34.95
CA PRO A 35 27.11 2.57 -34.54
C PRO A 35 27.40 2.60 -33.05
N VAL A 36 26.57 1.97 -32.26
CA VAL A 36 26.67 1.81 -30.79
C VAL A 36 27.97 1.07 -30.41
N GLY A 37 28.76 0.66 -31.40
CA GLY A 37 29.91 -0.21 -31.23
C GLY A 37 31.22 0.44 -30.70
N LYS A 38 31.33 1.76 -30.63
CA LYS A 38 32.63 2.37 -30.21
C LYS A 38 32.65 3.03 -28.82
N ASN A 39 31.50 3.27 -28.20
CA ASN A 39 31.43 3.91 -26.89
C ASN A 39 31.04 2.98 -25.72
N ILE A 40 30.89 1.67 -25.96
CA ILE A 40 30.53 0.70 -24.90
C ILE A 40 31.65 0.48 -23.88
N ARG A 41 32.89 0.92 -24.19
CA ARG A 41 34.03 0.76 -23.27
C ARG A 41 34.06 1.74 -22.07
N SER A 42 33.11 2.67 -21.98
CA SER A 42 33.06 3.65 -20.90
C SER A 42 31.68 3.74 -20.20
N ILE A 43 30.78 2.79 -20.42
CA ILE A 43 29.57 2.75 -19.60
C ILE A 43 30.01 2.24 -18.23
N ASP A 44 30.09 3.15 -17.28
CA ASP A 44 30.35 2.85 -15.88
C ASP A 44 29.30 1.85 -15.37
N SER A 45 29.76 0.84 -14.63
CA SER A 45 28.89 -0.18 -14.02
C SER A 45 27.76 0.44 -13.20
N LEU A 46 28.01 1.60 -12.59
CA LEU A 46 27.01 2.37 -11.86
C LEU A 46 25.91 2.94 -12.78
N SER A 47 26.26 3.33 -14.01
CA SER A 47 25.27 3.81 -14.99
C SER A 47 24.37 2.69 -15.48
N ILE A 48 24.91 1.47 -15.67
CA ILE A 48 24.12 0.28 -16.03
C ILE A 48 23.18 -0.07 -14.88
N VAL A 49 23.65 -0.10 -13.65
CA VAL A 49 22.82 -0.38 -12.47
C VAL A 49 21.68 0.63 -12.36
N ARG A 50 21.94 1.93 -12.56
CA ARG A 50 20.90 2.98 -12.55
C ARG A 50 19.83 2.75 -13.62
N ILE A 51 20.24 2.43 -14.86
CA ILE A 51 19.32 2.16 -15.96
C ILE A 51 18.46 0.94 -15.65
N LEU A 52 19.05 -0.14 -15.13
CA LEU A 52 18.31 -1.35 -14.73
C LEU A 52 17.36 -1.06 -13.56
N ASP A 53 17.77 -0.24 -12.60
CA ASP A 53 16.91 0.15 -11.48
C ASP A 53 15.75 1.03 -11.95
N GLU A 54 15.97 1.96 -12.87
CA GLU A 54 14.93 2.79 -13.47
C GLU A 54 13.95 1.94 -14.30
N GLU A 55 14.44 0.99 -15.07
CA GLU A 55 13.61 0.05 -15.83
C GLU A 55 12.79 -0.84 -14.90
N ASN A 56 13.41 -1.40 -13.86
CA ASN A 56 12.72 -2.20 -12.84
C ASN A 56 11.68 -1.40 -12.06
N LEU A 57 11.87 -0.11 -11.86
CA LEU A 57 10.89 0.75 -11.21
C LEU A 57 9.76 1.18 -12.17
N SER A 58 10.08 1.36 -13.45
CA SER A 58 9.08 1.72 -14.46
C SER A 58 8.16 0.55 -14.82
N ASN A 59 8.70 -0.66 -14.79
CA ASN A 59 7.97 -1.89 -15.10
C ASN A 59 8.33 -3.04 -14.12
N PRO A 60 7.92 -2.93 -12.85
CA PRO A 60 8.39 -3.81 -11.80
C PRO A 60 7.97 -5.27 -12.03
N ALA A 61 8.95 -6.16 -11.91
CA ALA A 61 8.81 -7.61 -12.08
C ALA A 61 8.18 -8.03 -13.43
N SER A 62 8.53 -7.34 -14.53
CA SER A 62 8.00 -7.60 -15.87
C SER A 62 8.20 -9.03 -16.36
N SER A 63 9.26 -9.70 -15.91
CA SER A 63 9.51 -11.12 -16.20
C SER A 63 8.49 -12.07 -15.56
N LEU A 64 7.85 -11.66 -14.47
CA LEU A 64 6.83 -12.42 -13.74
C LEU A 64 5.42 -12.01 -14.14
N TYR A 65 5.21 -10.74 -14.44
CA TYR A 65 3.92 -10.15 -14.77
C TYR A 65 3.95 -9.58 -16.20
N PRO A 66 3.63 -10.38 -17.22
CA PRO A 66 3.78 -9.96 -18.62
C PRO A 66 2.89 -8.77 -18.99
N ASN A 67 1.81 -8.57 -18.25
CA ASN A 67 0.86 -7.49 -18.50
C ASN A 67 0.76 -6.53 -17.31
N TRP A 68 0.82 -5.23 -17.58
CA TRP A 68 0.45 -4.20 -16.63
C TRP A 68 -1.05 -3.94 -16.69
N SER A 69 -1.76 -4.13 -15.59
CA SER A 69 -3.21 -3.92 -15.51
C SER A 69 -3.57 -3.14 -14.24
N ASN A 70 -4.38 -2.11 -14.41
CA ASN A 70 -4.88 -1.27 -13.33
C ASN A 70 -6.30 -1.68 -12.89
N LYS A 71 -6.86 -2.77 -13.47
CA LYS A 71 -8.25 -3.17 -13.26
C LYS A 71 -8.40 -4.30 -12.24
N TYR A 72 -7.54 -5.31 -12.27
CA TYR A 72 -7.71 -6.53 -11.46
C TYR A 72 -6.71 -6.59 -10.32
N THR A 73 -7.17 -7.04 -9.17
CA THR A 73 -6.33 -7.15 -7.96
C THR A 73 -5.64 -8.49 -7.83
N THR A 74 -6.11 -9.57 -8.46
CA THR A 74 -5.66 -10.94 -8.19
C THR A 74 -5.42 -11.81 -9.42
N HIS A 75 -5.92 -11.46 -10.61
CA HIS A 75 -5.86 -12.36 -11.78
C HIS A 75 -4.81 -11.90 -12.79
N TYR A 76 -3.81 -12.74 -13.06
CA TYR A 76 -2.70 -12.42 -13.96
C TYR A 76 -2.58 -13.36 -15.14
N GLY A 77 -3.29 -14.51 -15.15
CA GLY A 77 -3.25 -15.50 -16.23
C GLY A 77 -1.87 -16.15 -16.42
N VAL A 78 -1.03 -16.14 -15.39
CA VAL A 78 0.32 -16.71 -15.42
C VAL A 78 0.40 -17.97 -14.58
N ALA A 79 1.18 -18.95 -15.03
CA ALA A 79 1.47 -20.14 -14.26
C ALA A 79 2.36 -19.79 -13.04
N LEU A 80 2.00 -20.32 -11.87
CA LEU A 80 2.81 -20.14 -10.68
C LEU A 80 4.12 -20.94 -10.78
N PRO A 81 5.26 -20.36 -10.45
CA PRO A 81 6.50 -21.12 -10.32
C PRO A 81 6.38 -22.10 -9.14
N LYS A 82 6.97 -23.29 -9.25
CA LYS A 82 7.01 -24.26 -8.15
C LYS A 82 7.67 -23.67 -6.90
N GLU A 83 8.73 -22.92 -7.11
CA GLU A 83 9.48 -22.20 -6.07
C GLU A 83 9.99 -20.87 -6.64
N TYR A 84 9.97 -19.82 -5.81
CA TYR A 84 10.53 -18.52 -6.16
C TYR A 84 11.10 -17.85 -4.91
N LYS A 85 12.33 -17.34 -4.99
CA LYS A 85 13.02 -16.64 -3.91
C LYS A 85 12.72 -15.14 -4.01
N ILE A 86 11.95 -14.63 -3.07
CA ILE A 86 11.56 -13.23 -2.98
C ILE A 86 12.58 -12.50 -2.09
N ASP A 87 13.16 -11.41 -2.59
CA ASP A 87 14.08 -10.55 -1.83
C ASP A 87 13.28 -9.56 -0.98
N LEU A 88 13.47 -9.57 0.33
CA LEU A 88 12.80 -8.70 1.29
C LEU A 88 13.69 -7.57 1.82
N ARG A 89 14.92 -7.48 1.37
CA ARG A 89 15.83 -6.37 1.73
C ARG A 89 15.26 -5.03 1.24
N ASN A 90 15.68 -3.93 1.85
CA ASN A 90 15.14 -2.59 1.62
C ASN A 90 13.63 -2.46 1.94
N PHE A 91 13.16 -3.25 2.88
CA PHE A 91 11.83 -3.12 3.44
C PHE A 91 11.68 -1.87 4.30
N HIS A 92 10.46 -1.34 4.35
CA HIS A 92 10.04 -0.30 5.29
C HIS A 92 8.66 -0.66 5.84
N MET A 93 8.47 -0.57 7.14
CA MET A 93 7.15 -0.82 7.75
C MET A 93 6.08 0.11 7.19
N PRO A 94 4.88 -0.43 6.85
CA PRO A 94 3.81 0.36 6.26
C PRO A 94 3.20 1.38 7.21
N CYS A 95 3.42 1.27 8.51
CA CYS A 95 2.99 2.24 9.52
C CYS A 95 3.86 2.15 10.78
N ALA A 96 3.84 3.18 11.61
CA ALA A 96 4.61 3.25 12.84
C ALA A 96 4.05 2.36 13.99
N SER A 97 2.83 1.84 13.83
CA SER A 97 2.19 1.02 14.85
C SER A 97 2.72 -0.40 14.84
N ARG A 98 2.88 -0.97 16.03
CA ARG A 98 3.31 -2.36 16.27
C ARG A 98 2.16 -3.28 16.66
N LEU A 99 0.96 -2.74 16.81
CA LEU A 99 -0.18 -3.48 17.34
C LEU A 99 -0.97 -4.14 16.20
N VAL A 100 -0.79 -5.44 16.03
CA VAL A 100 -1.65 -6.27 15.19
C VAL A 100 -2.97 -6.47 15.91
N THR A 101 -4.08 -6.14 15.24
CA THR A 101 -5.45 -6.27 15.78
C THR A 101 -6.19 -7.47 15.23
N SER A 102 -5.75 -8.00 14.08
CA SER A 102 -6.29 -9.23 13.50
C SER A 102 -5.31 -9.85 12.52
N HIS A 103 -5.11 -11.14 12.67
CA HIS A 103 -4.17 -11.94 11.91
C HIS A 103 -4.74 -12.42 10.57
N TYR A 104 -3.86 -12.82 9.67
CA TYR A 104 -4.19 -13.54 8.44
C TYR A 104 -4.86 -14.89 8.76
N GLY A 105 -5.77 -15.36 7.90
CA GLY A 105 -6.36 -16.67 7.99
C GLY A 105 -7.87 -16.67 8.25
N TYR A 106 -8.44 -17.84 8.61
CA TYR A 106 -9.88 -18.00 8.79
C TYR A 106 -10.37 -17.34 10.08
N ARG A 107 -11.35 -16.42 9.95
CA ARG A 107 -12.00 -15.74 11.07
C ARG A 107 -13.35 -16.42 11.36
N ALA A 108 -13.41 -17.26 12.38
CA ALA A 108 -14.62 -18.00 12.75
C ALA A 108 -15.81 -17.08 13.07
N SER A 109 -15.57 -15.97 13.77
CA SER A 109 -16.60 -14.96 14.12
C SER A 109 -17.30 -14.35 12.90
N PHE A 110 -16.59 -14.26 11.77
CA PHE A 110 -17.08 -13.66 10.53
C PHE A 110 -17.36 -14.70 9.44
N ARG A 111 -17.08 -15.99 9.71
CA ARG A 111 -17.20 -17.12 8.76
C ARG A 111 -16.54 -16.87 7.41
N ARG A 112 -15.37 -16.23 7.41
CA ARG A 112 -14.63 -15.88 6.20
C ARG A 112 -13.13 -15.83 6.42
N ASN A 113 -12.36 -15.96 5.33
CA ASN A 113 -10.94 -15.75 5.35
C ASN A 113 -10.60 -14.24 5.44
N HIS A 114 -9.51 -13.97 6.12
CA HIS A 114 -8.80 -12.69 6.16
C HIS A 114 -7.50 -12.82 5.38
N TYR A 115 -7.38 -12.09 4.31
CA TYR A 115 -6.27 -12.23 3.36
C TYR A 115 -5.10 -11.28 3.64
N GLY A 116 -5.10 -10.63 4.79
CA GLY A 116 -4.04 -9.72 5.25
C GLY A 116 -3.94 -9.69 6.75
N THR A 117 -3.11 -8.79 7.25
CA THR A 117 -2.97 -8.48 8.68
C THR A 117 -3.53 -7.09 8.94
N ASP A 118 -4.39 -6.96 9.95
CA ASP A 118 -4.93 -5.67 10.36
C ASP A 118 -4.04 -5.06 11.46
N ILE A 119 -3.51 -3.88 11.20
CA ILE A 119 -2.60 -3.16 12.10
C ILE A 119 -3.33 -1.93 12.64
N LYS A 120 -3.28 -1.71 13.94
CA LYS A 120 -3.90 -0.55 14.57
C LYS A 120 -3.27 0.74 14.07
N VAL A 121 -4.10 1.60 13.47
CA VAL A 121 -3.74 2.98 13.15
C VAL A 121 -4.89 3.91 13.52
N TYR A 122 -4.60 5.19 13.66
CA TYR A 122 -5.62 6.22 13.82
C TYR A 122 -5.90 6.89 12.46
N VAL A 123 -7.08 7.50 12.36
CA VAL A 123 -7.43 8.30 11.18
C VAL A 123 -6.45 9.45 11.06
N GLY A 124 -5.74 9.50 9.92
CA GLY A 124 -4.72 10.51 9.66
C GLY A 124 -3.28 10.05 9.89
N ASP A 125 -3.04 8.88 10.52
CA ASP A 125 -1.70 8.30 10.61
C ASP A 125 -1.13 8.04 9.22
N THR A 126 0.15 8.36 9.03
CA THR A 126 0.80 8.19 7.73
C THR A 126 1.03 6.72 7.42
N ILE A 127 0.69 6.32 6.19
CA ILE A 127 0.92 5.00 5.65
C ILE A 127 2.01 5.10 4.58
N TYR A 128 2.98 4.17 4.63
CA TYR A 128 4.19 4.18 3.82
C TYR A 128 4.23 2.98 2.88
N ALA A 129 4.90 3.14 1.73
CA ALA A 129 5.19 2.04 0.82
C ALA A 129 6.20 1.07 1.45
N ALA A 130 5.89 -0.24 1.43
CA ALA A 130 6.72 -1.27 2.05
C ALA A 130 8.04 -1.51 1.31
N PHE A 131 8.07 -1.32 0.00
CA PHE A 131 9.25 -1.44 -0.86
C PHE A 131 9.21 -0.38 -1.96
N ASN A 132 10.32 -0.20 -2.67
CA ASN A 132 10.31 0.50 -3.95
C ASN A 132 9.33 -0.17 -4.90
N GLY A 133 8.61 0.60 -5.73
CA GLY A 133 7.68 0.01 -6.67
C GLY A 133 6.89 1.02 -7.48
N LYS A 134 5.92 0.51 -8.23
CA LYS A 134 4.98 1.31 -9.02
C LYS A 134 3.56 1.07 -8.55
N VAL A 135 2.85 2.16 -8.30
CA VAL A 135 1.45 2.14 -7.87
C VAL A 135 0.59 1.60 -9.01
N ARG A 136 -0.03 0.46 -8.79
CA ARG A 136 -0.82 -0.21 -9.82
C ARG A 136 -2.30 0.17 -9.75
N ILE A 137 -2.85 0.29 -8.55
CA ILE A 137 -4.26 0.64 -8.33
C ILE A 137 -4.33 1.70 -7.24
N VAL A 138 -5.14 2.73 -7.49
CA VAL A 138 -5.64 3.69 -6.50
C VAL A 138 -7.14 3.74 -6.69
N ALA A 139 -7.91 3.18 -5.76
CA ALA A 139 -9.35 3.04 -5.94
C ALA A 139 -10.13 3.05 -4.63
N TYR A 140 -11.45 3.03 -4.75
CA TYR A 140 -12.39 2.91 -3.64
C TYR A 140 -13.35 1.74 -3.85
N ASN A 141 -13.43 0.85 -2.86
CA ASN A 141 -14.40 -0.25 -2.82
C ASN A 141 -15.21 -0.17 -1.54
N ARG A 142 -16.44 0.29 -1.64
CA ARG A 142 -17.35 0.52 -0.50
C ARG A 142 -17.57 -0.73 0.36
N ASN A 143 -17.75 -1.88 -0.28
CA ASN A 143 -18.11 -3.14 0.39
C ASN A 143 -16.90 -4.01 0.72
N GLY A 144 -15.68 -3.51 0.52
CA GLY A 144 -14.42 -4.22 0.75
C GLY A 144 -13.36 -3.33 1.38
N TYR A 145 -12.30 -3.07 0.63
CA TYR A 145 -11.09 -2.36 1.09
C TYR A 145 -11.29 -0.88 1.47
N GLY A 146 -12.43 -0.27 1.15
CA GLY A 146 -12.57 1.18 1.25
C GLY A 146 -11.66 1.88 0.24
N LYS A 147 -11.05 2.99 0.64
CA LYS A 147 -9.95 3.58 -0.13
C LYS A 147 -8.73 2.68 0.02
N TYR A 148 -8.16 2.26 -1.11
CA TYR A 148 -7.05 1.33 -1.10
C TYR A 148 -6.05 1.61 -2.20
N ILE A 149 -4.83 1.13 -1.99
CA ILE A 149 -3.72 1.23 -2.91
C ILE A 149 -3.15 -0.16 -3.11
N VAL A 150 -2.76 -0.49 -4.34
CA VAL A 150 -1.97 -1.68 -4.67
C VAL A 150 -0.67 -1.23 -5.31
N ILE A 151 0.45 -1.70 -4.79
CA ILE A 151 1.79 -1.41 -5.31
C ILE A 151 2.43 -2.72 -5.74
N ARG A 152 2.97 -2.74 -6.97
CA ARG A 152 3.83 -3.83 -7.45
C ARG A 152 5.29 -3.45 -7.26
N HIS A 153 6.07 -4.42 -6.77
CA HIS A 153 7.46 -4.25 -6.41
C HIS A 153 8.40 -5.03 -7.33
N PRO A 154 9.66 -4.57 -7.51
CA PRO A 154 10.65 -5.28 -8.34
C PRO A 154 10.94 -6.71 -7.88
N ASN A 155 10.77 -7.02 -6.60
CA ASN A 155 10.95 -8.37 -6.04
C ASN A 155 9.81 -9.35 -6.36
N GLY A 156 8.79 -8.91 -7.12
CA GLY A 156 7.64 -9.71 -7.50
C GLY A 156 6.48 -9.68 -6.52
N LEU A 157 6.62 -9.08 -5.35
CA LEU A 157 5.50 -8.88 -4.43
C LEU A 157 4.55 -7.79 -4.95
N GLU A 158 3.28 -7.92 -4.60
CA GLU A 158 2.32 -6.83 -4.54
C GLU A 158 1.87 -6.64 -3.10
N THR A 159 1.80 -5.38 -2.67
CA THR A 159 1.25 -5.01 -1.37
C THR A 159 -0.04 -4.22 -1.53
N VAL A 160 -1.00 -4.48 -0.64
CA VAL A 160 -2.30 -3.80 -0.60
C VAL A 160 -2.43 -3.05 0.72
N TYR A 161 -2.88 -1.81 0.63
CA TYR A 161 -3.09 -0.91 1.76
C TYR A 161 -4.56 -0.50 1.76
N GLY A 162 -5.36 -1.09 2.65
CA GLY A 162 -6.80 -0.88 2.72
C GLY A 162 -7.27 0.04 3.85
N HIS A 163 -8.53 0.40 3.80
CA HIS A 163 -9.28 1.22 4.78
C HIS A 163 -8.74 2.64 4.99
N LEU A 164 -8.02 3.17 3.98
CA LEU A 164 -7.41 4.50 4.04
C LEU A 164 -8.46 5.61 4.15
N SER A 165 -8.09 6.74 4.76
CA SER A 165 -8.90 7.95 4.74
C SER A 165 -8.57 8.84 3.53
N LYS A 166 -7.32 8.80 3.04
CA LYS A 166 -6.85 9.60 1.91
C LYS A 166 -5.74 8.86 1.17
N HIS A 167 -5.73 8.97 -0.16
CA HIS A 167 -4.60 8.61 -1.00
C HIS A 167 -3.64 9.81 -1.09
N LEU A 168 -2.32 9.55 -1.03
CA LEU A 168 -1.26 10.58 -1.22
C LEU A 168 -0.42 10.30 -2.46
N CYS A 169 -0.76 9.27 -3.22
CA CYS A 169 -0.11 8.91 -4.48
C CYS A 169 -1.16 8.71 -5.57
N SER A 170 -0.70 8.73 -6.82
CA SER A 170 -1.50 8.51 -8.01
C SER A 170 -1.20 7.15 -8.62
N GLN A 171 -2.16 6.63 -9.40
CA GLN A 171 -1.96 5.44 -10.22
C GLN A 171 -0.79 5.64 -11.17
N ASP A 172 -0.04 4.57 -11.42
CA ASP A 172 1.18 4.53 -12.24
C ASP A 172 2.38 5.34 -11.70
N GLN A 173 2.24 5.97 -10.55
CA GLN A 173 3.35 6.67 -9.88
C GLN A 173 4.38 5.67 -9.36
N THR A 174 5.66 5.96 -9.58
CA THR A 174 6.78 5.27 -8.93
C THR A 174 6.96 5.79 -7.51
N VAL A 175 7.13 4.89 -6.55
CA VAL A 175 7.31 5.19 -5.14
C VAL A 175 8.54 4.47 -4.57
N LYS A 176 9.15 5.06 -3.55
CA LYS A 176 10.26 4.45 -2.82
C LYS A 176 9.77 3.82 -1.52
N ALA A 177 10.49 2.81 -1.01
CA ALA A 177 10.28 2.28 0.34
C ALA A 177 10.29 3.43 1.36
N GLY A 178 9.34 3.44 2.28
CA GLY A 178 9.17 4.51 3.25
C GLY A 178 8.55 5.80 2.71
N GLN A 179 8.22 5.89 1.44
CA GLN A 179 7.49 7.06 0.91
C GLN A 179 6.05 7.07 1.42
N PRO A 180 5.53 8.22 1.92
CA PRO A 180 4.11 8.38 2.25
C PRO A 180 3.23 8.14 1.03
N ILE A 181 2.25 7.24 1.14
CA ILE A 181 1.33 6.86 0.05
C ILE A 181 -0.14 7.09 0.40
N GLY A 182 -0.46 7.18 1.69
CA GLY A 182 -1.84 7.37 2.15
C GLY A 182 -1.92 7.74 3.61
N LEU A 183 -3.14 7.96 4.07
CA LEU A 183 -3.44 8.20 5.48
C LEU A 183 -4.35 7.10 6.00
N GLY A 184 -4.06 6.60 7.20
CA GLY A 184 -4.87 5.65 7.94
C GLY A 184 -6.33 6.10 8.08
N GLY A 185 -7.25 5.17 8.09
CA GLY A 185 -8.67 5.49 8.10
C GLY A 185 -9.56 4.37 8.62
N ASN A 186 -10.83 4.48 8.26
CA ASN A 186 -11.90 3.53 8.60
C ASN A 186 -12.93 3.46 7.47
N THR A 187 -12.48 3.42 6.20
CA THR A 187 -13.36 3.38 5.03
C THR A 187 -13.65 1.94 4.59
N GLY A 188 -14.69 1.75 3.77
CA GLY A 188 -15.09 0.43 3.31
C GLY A 188 -15.72 -0.43 4.41
N ARG A 189 -15.51 -1.75 4.33
CA ARG A 189 -16.01 -2.72 5.30
C ARG A 189 -15.07 -2.83 6.50
N SER A 190 -15.06 -1.81 7.35
CA SER A 190 -14.22 -1.71 8.53
C SER A 190 -15.05 -1.33 9.75
N THR A 191 -14.80 -1.96 10.90
CA THR A 191 -15.51 -1.72 12.17
C THR A 191 -14.76 -0.76 13.09
N GLY A 192 -13.53 -0.40 12.77
CA GLY A 192 -12.69 0.51 13.55
C GLY A 192 -11.45 0.91 12.78
N SER A 193 -10.80 2.01 13.14
CA SER A 193 -9.63 2.51 12.42
C SER A 193 -8.44 1.53 12.51
N HIS A 194 -8.03 1.01 11.35
CA HIS A 194 -6.88 0.11 11.17
C HIS A 194 -6.37 0.20 9.73
N LEU A 195 -5.14 -0.21 9.52
CA LEU A 195 -4.59 -0.53 8.21
C LEU A 195 -4.83 -2.01 7.95
N HIS A 196 -5.54 -2.33 6.88
CA HIS A 196 -5.55 -3.68 6.32
C HIS A 196 -4.38 -3.81 5.35
N PHE A 197 -3.42 -4.65 5.68
CA PHE A 197 -2.18 -4.84 4.92
C PHE A 197 -2.10 -6.25 4.36
N GLU A 198 -1.96 -6.38 3.02
CA GLU A 198 -1.79 -7.67 2.37
C GLU A 198 -0.47 -7.75 1.62
N THR A 199 0.06 -8.96 1.51
CA THR A 199 1.16 -9.34 0.62
C THR A 199 0.69 -10.41 -0.35
N ARG A 200 1.04 -10.24 -1.62
CA ARG A 200 0.66 -11.14 -2.70
C ARG A 200 1.83 -11.42 -3.63
N PHE A 201 1.85 -12.61 -4.21
CA PHE A 201 2.78 -12.98 -5.26
C PHE A 201 2.01 -13.67 -6.39
N LEU A 202 2.02 -13.09 -7.59
CA LEU A 202 1.27 -13.59 -8.76
C LEU A 202 -0.22 -13.87 -8.45
N GLY A 203 -0.84 -13.00 -7.63
CA GLY A 203 -2.23 -13.15 -7.19
C GLY A 203 -2.45 -14.08 -6.01
N GLN A 204 -1.44 -14.85 -5.59
CA GLN A 204 -1.53 -15.67 -4.39
C GLN A 204 -1.30 -14.84 -3.14
N PHE A 205 -2.19 -14.99 -2.17
CA PHE A 205 -2.06 -14.32 -0.87
C PHE A 205 -0.96 -15.00 -0.05
N ILE A 206 -0.10 -14.20 0.52
CA ILE A 206 0.93 -14.63 1.48
C ILE A 206 0.58 -13.98 2.82
N ASP A 207 0.68 -14.74 3.90
CA ASP A 207 0.55 -14.20 5.25
C ASP A 207 1.63 -13.14 5.51
N PRO A 208 1.25 -11.86 5.76
CA PRO A 208 2.25 -10.83 6.03
C PRO A 208 3.14 -11.14 7.25
N GLU A 209 2.61 -11.86 8.25
CA GLU A 209 3.35 -12.24 9.45
C GLU A 209 4.36 -13.38 9.20
N ALA A 210 4.30 -14.03 8.03
CA ALA A 210 5.35 -14.95 7.57
C ALA A 210 6.56 -14.23 6.91
N LEU A 211 6.41 -12.94 6.59
CA LEU A 211 7.46 -12.11 5.98
C LEU A 211 8.03 -11.07 6.97
N PHE A 212 7.17 -10.51 7.82
CA PHE A 212 7.47 -9.32 8.62
C PHE A 212 7.19 -9.54 10.11
N ASP A 213 8.11 -9.07 10.95
CA ASP A 213 7.91 -8.92 12.38
C ASP A 213 7.38 -7.51 12.69
N PHE A 214 6.08 -7.40 12.91
CA PHE A 214 5.44 -6.13 13.24
C PHE A 214 5.87 -5.57 14.59
N GLN A 215 6.34 -6.40 15.51
CA GLN A 215 6.85 -5.94 16.82
C GLN A 215 8.27 -5.40 16.71
N ALA A 216 9.15 -6.11 16.00
CA ALA A 216 10.51 -5.66 15.72
C ALA A 216 10.54 -4.52 14.68
N GLN A 217 9.49 -4.36 13.87
CA GLN A 217 9.40 -3.42 12.76
C GLN A 217 10.41 -3.72 11.64
N ASP A 218 10.63 -5.02 11.35
CA ASP A 218 11.61 -5.50 10.39
C ASP A 218 11.12 -6.76 9.67
N VAL A 219 11.90 -7.24 8.71
CA VAL A 219 11.70 -8.52 8.04
C VAL A 219 12.14 -9.69 8.95
N LEU A 220 11.48 -10.84 8.81
CA LEU A 220 11.91 -12.07 9.51
C LEU A 220 13.20 -12.65 8.93
N SER A 221 13.46 -12.41 7.64
CA SER A 221 14.65 -12.87 6.91
C SER A 221 14.84 -12.01 5.66
N ASP A 222 16.06 -11.91 5.15
CA ASP A 222 16.38 -11.20 3.91
C ASP A 222 15.64 -11.76 2.70
N PHE A 223 15.24 -13.02 2.74
CA PHE A 223 14.58 -13.71 1.64
C PHE A 223 13.43 -14.58 2.13
N TYR A 224 12.34 -14.59 1.37
CA TYR A 224 11.23 -15.51 1.54
C TYR A 224 11.17 -16.48 0.35
N VAL A 225 11.02 -17.77 0.62
CA VAL A 225 10.88 -18.78 -0.44
C VAL A 225 9.40 -19.10 -0.63
N PHE A 226 8.82 -18.52 -1.68
CA PHE A 226 7.47 -18.87 -2.13
C PHE A 226 7.47 -20.28 -2.71
N ARG A 227 6.48 -21.11 -2.33
CA ARG A 227 6.22 -22.43 -2.92
C ARG A 227 4.77 -22.54 -3.29
N SER A 228 4.49 -22.86 -4.57
CA SER A 228 3.13 -23.11 -5.00
C SER A 228 2.63 -24.45 -4.43
N ASN A 229 1.52 -24.41 -3.70
CA ASN A 229 0.83 -25.62 -3.25
C ASN A 229 -0.46 -25.75 -4.06
N ALA A 230 -0.75 -26.94 -4.60
CA ALA A 230 -1.99 -27.22 -5.33
C ALA A 230 -3.29 -26.95 -4.53
N LYS A 231 -3.19 -26.82 -3.21
CA LYS A 231 -4.31 -26.40 -2.33
C LYS A 231 -4.58 -24.90 -2.38
N ALA A 232 -3.54 -24.06 -2.62
CA ALA A 232 -3.71 -22.60 -2.71
C ALA A 232 -4.49 -22.19 -3.96
N ASP A 233 -4.30 -22.90 -5.08
CA ASP A 233 -5.02 -22.62 -6.33
C ASP A 233 -6.54 -22.78 -6.21
N ARG A 234 -7.02 -23.70 -5.34
CA ARG A 234 -8.47 -23.89 -5.08
C ARG A 234 -9.07 -22.78 -4.21
N VAL A 235 -8.27 -22.17 -3.32
CA VAL A 235 -8.74 -21.09 -2.45
C VAL A 235 -8.92 -19.79 -3.24
N THR A 236 -8.01 -19.50 -4.17
CA THR A 236 -8.10 -18.32 -5.06
C THR A 236 -9.30 -18.41 -6.00
N ALA A 237 -9.54 -19.57 -6.63
CA ALA A 237 -10.69 -19.78 -7.53
C ALA A 237 -12.06 -19.63 -6.83
N ASN A 238 -12.15 -19.96 -5.55
CA ASN A 238 -13.40 -19.81 -4.78
C ASN A 238 -13.61 -18.40 -4.20
N SER A 239 -12.56 -17.61 -4.00
CA SER A 239 -12.69 -16.24 -3.49
C SER A 239 -13.24 -15.27 -4.55
N GLU A 240 -13.04 -15.56 -5.84
CA GLU A 240 -13.54 -14.75 -6.95
C GLU A 240 -15.06 -14.77 -7.10
N ARG A 241 -15.71 -15.89 -6.72
CA ARG A 241 -17.18 -15.98 -6.77
C ARG A 241 -17.90 -15.13 -5.73
N ASN A 242 -17.19 -14.67 -4.68
CA ASN A 242 -17.74 -13.87 -3.58
C ASN A 242 -17.25 -12.42 -3.55
N GLY A 243 -16.31 -12.03 -4.43
CA GLY A 243 -15.88 -10.66 -4.64
C GLY A 243 -16.79 -10.00 -5.68
N GLY A 244 -18.02 -9.64 -5.28
CA GLY A 244 -18.93 -8.90 -6.15
C GLY A 244 -18.21 -7.65 -6.72
N GLU A 245 -18.37 -7.42 -8.01
CA GLU A 245 -17.98 -6.20 -8.69
C GLU A 245 -18.63 -5.01 -7.96
N GLY A 246 -17.88 -4.41 -7.05
CA GLY A 246 -18.31 -3.19 -6.38
C GLY A 246 -18.25 -2.06 -7.38
N GLU A 247 -19.37 -1.38 -7.55
CA GLU A 247 -19.50 -0.17 -8.33
C GLU A 247 -18.38 0.81 -7.98
N VAL A 248 -17.58 1.19 -8.96
CA VAL A 248 -16.48 2.15 -8.78
C VAL A 248 -17.12 3.52 -8.63
N LEU A 249 -17.28 3.96 -7.39
CA LEU A 249 -17.80 5.31 -7.12
C LEU A 249 -16.77 6.36 -7.53
N THR A 250 -17.25 7.48 -8.03
CA THR A 250 -16.42 8.63 -8.37
C THR A 250 -15.72 9.19 -7.12
N GLU A 251 -14.57 9.83 -7.30
CA GLU A 251 -13.78 10.37 -6.19
C GLU A 251 -14.56 11.38 -5.33
N GLN A 252 -15.51 12.08 -5.93
CA GLN A 252 -16.39 13.05 -5.25
C GLN A 252 -17.40 12.37 -4.31
N GLU A 253 -18.04 11.27 -4.75
CA GLU A 253 -18.97 10.50 -3.92
C GLU A 253 -18.23 9.78 -2.77
N ALA A 254 -17.04 9.26 -3.05
CA ALA A 254 -16.17 8.66 -2.03
C ALA A 254 -15.76 9.69 -0.96
N THR A 255 -15.48 10.92 -1.37
CA THR A 255 -15.07 12.01 -0.47
C THR A 255 -16.24 12.46 0.42
N ALA A 256 -17.45 12.61 -0.12
CA ALA A 256 -18.65 12.97 0.65
C ALA A 256 -18.98 11.92 1.72
N GLN A 257 -18.90 10.62 1.38
CA GLN A 257 -19.17 9.53 2.32
C GLN A 257 -18.07 9.41 3.40
N ALA A 258 -16.80 9.68 3.05
CA ALA A 258 -15.71 9.71 4.02
C ALA A 258 -15.88 10.85 5.04
N MET A 259 -16.33 12.03 4.60
CA MET A 259 -16.61 13.17 5.49
C MET A 259 -17.75 12.88 6.46
N ALA A 260 -18.84 12.26 6.00
CA ALA A 260 -19.96 11.87 6.84
C ALA A 260 -19.53 10.87 7.94
N LYS A 261 -18.78 9.82 7.58
CA LYS A 261 -18.22 8.85 8.55
C LYS A 261 -17.23 9.49 9.53
N GLN A 262 -16.47 10.47 9.07
CA GLN A 262 -15.52 11.18 9.93
C GLN A 262 -16.23 12.07 10.96
N GLN A 263 -17.38 12.67 10.61
CA GLN A 263 -18.23 13.40 11.53
C GLN A 263 -18.86 12.48 12.58
N GLU A 264 -19.40 11.32 12.17
CA GLU A 264 -19.92 10.30 13.07
C GLU A 264 -18.84 9.80 14.05
N SER A 265 -17.64 9.51 13.57
CA SER A 265 -16.55 9.07 14.43
C SER A 265 -16.08 10.13 15.41
N LYS A 266 -16.06 11.42 15.03
CA LYS A 266 -15.79 12.54 15.92
C LYS A 266 -16.88 12.69 16.98
N GLN A 267 -18.14 12.58 16.57
CA GLN A 267 -19.28 12.64 17.49
C GLN A 267 -19.20 11.50 18.52
N PHE A 268 -18.94 10.28 18.08
CA PHE A 268 -18.75 9.11 18.94
C PHE A 268 -17.57 9.28 19.91
N GLN A 269 -16.45 9.85 19.46
CA GLN A 269 -15.29 10.18 20.31
C GLN A 269 -15.63 11.24 21.35
N ILE A 270 -16.43 12.25 20.99
CA ILE A 270 -16.87 13.31 21.90
C ILE A 270 -17.81 12.72 22.96
N GLU A 271 -18.76 11.89 22.55
CA GLU A 271 -19.69 11.23 23.48
C GLU A 271 -18.96 10.28 24.42
N ARG A 272 -18.00 9.49 23.91
CA ARG A 272 -17.16 8.61 24.73
C ARG A 272 -16.31 9.38 25.73
N LYS A 273 -15.76 10.54 25.36
CA LYS A 273 -15.04 11.43 26.30
C LYS A 273 -15.95 12.05 27.34
N LYS A 274 -17.22 12.31 27.01
CA LYS A 274 -18.23 12.80 27.99
C LYS A 274 -18.69 11.70 28.94
N ALA A 275 -18.71 10.43 28.49
CA ALA A 275 -19.18 9.29 29.28
C ALA A 275 -18.14 8.76 30.28
N VAL A 276 -16.86 9.07 30.11
CA VAL A 276 -15.80 8.66 31.04
C VAL A 276 -15.81 9.63 32.23
N ARG A 277 -16.52 9.27 33.30
CA ARG A 277 -16.37 9.97 34.58
C ARG A 277 -14.94 9.77 35.07
N PRO A 278 -14.19 10.86 35.37
CA PRO A 278 -12.83 10.73 35.87
C PRO A 278 -12.84 9.96 37.20
N ARG A 279 -12.04 8.93 37.28
CA ARG A 279 -11.80 8.25 38.56
C ARG A 279 -10.98 9.15 39.45
N ILE A 280 -11.38 9.26 40.70
CA ILE A 280 -10.75 10.15 41.67
C ILE A 280 -10.17 9.36 42.84
N HIS A 281 -9.06 9.84 43.36
CA HIS A 281 -8.43 9.38 44.61
C HIS A 281 -8.42 10.50 45.61
N ARG A 282 -8.89 10.23 46.85
CA ARG A 282 -8.77 11.16 47.94
C ARG A 282 -7.52 10.86 48.74
N VAL A 283 -6.60 11.81 48.80
CA VAL A 283 -5.32 11.66 49.50
C VAL A 283 -5.54 11.44 50.99
N VAL A 284 -4.89 10.39 51.52
CA VAL A 284 -4.86 10.08 52.96
C VAL A 284 -3.56 10.60 53.57
N ALA A 285 -3.56 10.88 54.86
CA ALA A 285 -2.35 11.33 55.55
C ALA A 285 -1.19 10.29 55.38
N GLY A 286 -0.02 10.77 54.97
CA GLY A 286 1.16 9.93 54.71
C GLY A 286 1.29 9.40 53.29
N GLU A 287 0.31 9.60 52.40
CA GLU A 287 0.45 9.21 50.99
C GLU A 287 1.30 10.22 50.21
N SER A 288 2.10 9.70 49.30
CA SER A 288 2.91 10.46 48.34
C SER A 288 2.41 10.27 46.91
N LEU A 289 2.78 11.19 45.99
CA LEU A 289 2.49 11.01 44.54
C LEU A 289 2.95 9.66 44.02
N SER A 290 4.08 9.16 44.49
CA SER A 290 4.63 7.85 44.07
C SER A 290 3.80 6.68 44.58
N SER A 291 3.31 6.74 45.85
CA SER A 291 2.46 5.70 46.42
C SER A 291 1.08 5.65 45.72
N ILE A 292 0.50 6.80 45.46
CA ILE A 292 -0.80 6.93 44.78
C ILE A 292 -0.69 6.46 43.30
N ALA A 293 0.36 6.89 42.59
CA ALA A 293 0.60 6.47 41.22
C ALA A 293 0.74 4.93 41.08
N ARG A 294 1.49 4.30 42.01
CA ARG A 294 1.66 2.85 42.09
C ARG A 294 0.33 2.14 42.37
N LYS A 295 -0.45 2.65 43.33
CA LYS A 295 -1.77 2.12 43.73
C LYS A 295 -2.76 2.07 42.56
N HIS A 296 -2.66 3.02 41.65
CA HIS A 296 -3.54 3.12 40.47
C HIS A 296 -2.90 2.70 39.14
N SER A 297 -1.71 2.08 39.20
CA SER A 297 -0.97 1.57 38.04
C SER A 297 -0.74 2.62 36.94
N ILE A 298 -0.44 3.86 37.33
CA ILE A 298 -0.10 4.97 36.45
C ILE A 298 1.27 5.55 36.82
N SER A 299 1.90 6.28 35.90
CA SER A 299 3.16 6.96 36.20
C SER A 299 2.92 8.24 37.00
N VAL A 300 3.89 8.63 37.84
CA VAL A 300 3.86 9.91 38.59
C VAL A 300 3.71 11.08 37.61
N ASN A 301 4.36 11.00 36.43
CA ASN A 301 4.24 12.03 35.41
C ASN A 301 2.80 12.17 34.87
N GLN A 302 2.10 11.06 34.64
CA GLN A 302 0.70 11.07 34.21
C GLN A 302 -0.20 11.65 35.31
N LEU A 303 -0.01 11.21 36.56
CA LEU A 303 -0.77 11.73 37.72
C LEU A 303 -0.60 13.25 37.84
N CYS A 304 0.64 13.73 37.76
CA CYS A 304 0.95 15.16 37.82
C CYS A 304 0.32 15.95 36.67
N LYS A 305 0.45 15.45 35.45
CA LYS A 305 -0.11 16.10 34.25
C LYS A 305 -1.64 16.21 34.31
N MET A 306 -2.31 15.14 34.76
CA MET A 306 -3.78 15.12 34.87
C MET A 306 -4.31 16.08 35.93
N ASN A 307 -3.54 16.33 36.98
CA ASN A 307 -3.92 17.18 38.08
C ASN A 307 -3.29 18.59 38.06
N LYS A 308 -2.48 18.88 37.02
CA LYS A 308 -1.75 20.17 36.87
C LYS A 308 -0.87 20.51 38.08
N ILE A 309 -0.20 19.49 38.63
CA ILE A 309 0.71 19.64 39.78
C ILE A 309 2.12 19.20 39.40
N SER A 310 3.14 19.69 40.11
CA SER A 310 4.53 19.26 39.89
C SER A 310 4.87 18.00 40.72
N LYS A 311 5.96 17.32 40.39
CA LYS A 311 6.46 16.14 41.11
C LYS A 311 6.82 16.48 42.59
N ASN A 312 7.15 17.72 42.86
CA ASN A 312 7.56 18.20 44.17
C ASN A 312 6.38 18.84 44.96
N SER A 313 5.16 18.74 44.42
CA SER A 313 3.98 19.27 45.09
C SER A 313 3.69 18.50 46.37
N ILE A 314 3.49 19.23 47.48
CA ILE A 314 3.08 18.65 48.75
C ILE A 314 1.58 18.36 48.67
N LEU A 315 1.23 17.09 48.91
CA LEU A 315 -0.16 16.64 48.95
C LEU A 315 -0.76 16.93 50.34
N ARG A 316 -2.02 17.39 50.34
CA ARG A 316 -2.76 17.61 51.58
C ARG A 316 -3.75 16.46 51.84
N PRO A 317 -3.88 15.93 53.03
CA PRO A 317 -4.94 14.99 53.37
C PRO A 317 -6.32 15.54 52.95
N GLY A 318 -7.12 14.70 52.30
CA GLY A 318 -8.42 15.10 51.74
C GLY A 318 -8.38 15.68 50.34
N GLN A 319 -7.19 15.99 49.78
CA GLN A 319 -7.03 16.46 48.40
C GLN A 319 -7.54 15.42 47.42
N ILE A 320 -8.25 15.86 46.38
CA ILE A 320 -8.77 14.97 45.33
C ILE A 320 -7.84 15.00 44.12
N LEU A 321 -7.37 13.85 43.73
CA LEU A 321 -6.55 13.66 42.52
C LEU A 321 -7.30 12.79 41.51
N LYS A 322 -7.29 13.20 40.25
CA LYS A 322 -7.79 12.42 39.10
C LYS A 322 -6.70 11.44 38.64
N TYR A 323 -7.09 10.18 38.35
CA TYR A 323 -6.11 9.17 37.92
C TYR A 323 -6.54 8.34 36.70
N SER A 324 -7.71 8.63 36.10
CA SER A 324 -8.19 8.01 34.87
C SER A 324 -9.01 9.04 34.09
#